data_c7231607b4d1466595915e96f471f411
#
_entry.id   c7231607b4d1466595915e96f471f411
#
_cell.length_a   1.000
_cell.length_b   1.000
_cell.length_c   1.000
_cell.angle_alpha   90.00
_cell.angle_beta   90.00
_cell.angle_gamma   90.00
#
_symmetry.space_group_name_H-M   'P 1'
#
loop_
_entity.id
_entity.type
_entity.pdbx_description
1 polymer ?
#
loop_
_entity_poly.entity_id
_entity_poly.type
_entity_poly.pdbx_seq_one_letter_code
_entity_poly.pdbx_strand_id
1 'polypeptide(L)'
;MNVIVITGASSGMGREFALQLDRGLKTIDEFWLIARRAERMKELSKSMRHRVKILPLDLTREADIDLFREVIQEERPKVRMLI
;
A
#
# COMPACT_ATOMS: atom_id res chain seq x y z
N MET A 1 12.23 -5.47 6.27
CA MET A 1 11.80 -5.05 4.93
C MET A 1 11.27 -3.63 5.00
N ASN A 2 11.76 -2.77 4.14
CA ASN A 2 11.33 -1.37 4.10
C ASN A 2 10.08 -1.24 3.25
N VAL A 3 9.05 -0.65 3.84
CA VAL A 3 7.71 -0.60 3.23
C VAL A 3 7.17 0.83 3.21
N ILE A 4 6.53 1.19 2.12
CA ILE A 4 5.70 2.40 2.04
C ILE A 4 4.24 1.95 2.06
N VAL A 5 3.46 2.53 2.96
CA VAL A 5 2.02 2.25 3.08
C VAL A 5 1.24 3.43 2.51
N ILE A 6 0.40 3.18 1.54
CA ILE A 6 -0.43 4.22 0.92
C ILE A 6 -1.90 3.86 1.09
N THR A 7 -2.64 4.70 1.81
CA THR A 7 -4.08 4.56 1.96
C THR A 7 -4.78 5.34 0.86
N GLY A 8 -5.97 4.90 0.47
CA GLY A 8 -6.70 5.53 -0.61
C GLY A 8 -5.99 5.43 -1.95
N ALA A 9 -5.23 4.35 -2.17
CA ALA A 9 -4.38 4.21 -3.35
C ALA A 9 -5.13 3.95 -4.65
N SER A 10 -6.43 3.69 -4.59
CA SER A 10 -7.20 3.31 -5.78
C SER A 10 -7.49 4.47 -6.74
N SER A 11 -7.36 5.71 -6.30
CA SER A 11 -7.69 6.87 -7.14
C SER A 11 -7.05 8.14 -6.64
N GLY A 12 -7.05 9.18 -7.47
CA GLY A 12 -6.65 10.53 -7.12
C GLY A 12 -5.22 10.64 -6.64
N MET A 13 -5.04 11.38 -5.53
CA MET A 13 -3.72 11.68 -4.99
C MET A 13 -2.96 10.44 -4.52
N GLY A 14 -3.65 9.46 -3.91
CA GLY A 14 -2.99 8.25 -3.46
C GLY A 14 -2.34 7.48 -4.60
N ARG A 15 -3.06 7.37 -5.71
CA ARG A 15 -2.55 6.72 -6.91
C ARG A 15 -1.32 7.46 -7.46
N GLU A 16 -1.40 8.78 -7.53
CA GLU A 16 -0.31 9.59 -8.05
C GLU A 16 0.93 9.51 -7.16
N PHE A 17 0.76 9.56 -5.84
CA PHE A 17 1.86 9.37 -4.91
C PHE A 17 2.54 8.02 -5.11
N ALA A 18 1.74 6.96 -5.26
CA ALA A 18 2.30 5.62 -5.48
C ALA A 18 3.20 5.59 -6.71
N LEU A 19 2.75 6.15 -7.80
CA LEU A 19 3.52 6.17 -9.05
C LEU A 19 4.79 7.00 -8.93
N GLN A 20 4.71 8.17 -8.32
CA GLN A 20 5.88 9.03 -8.18
C GLN A 20 6.93 8.44 -7.24
N LEU A 21 6.48 7.91 -6.11
CA LEU A 21 7.40 7.29 -5.14
C LEU A 21 8.02 6.01 -5.71
N ASP A 22 7.26 5.26 -6.49
CA ASP A 22 7.77 4.06 -7.14
C ASP A 22 8.94 4.38 -8.09
N ARG A 23 8.86 5.49 -8.78
CA ARG A 23 9.91 5.92 -9.71
C ARG A 23 11.14 6.46 -9.01
N GLY A 24 10.94 7.13 -7.88
CA GLY A 24 12.00 7.89 -7.23
C GLY A 24 12.77 7.19 -6.13
N LEU A 25 12.19 6.19 -5.50
CA LEU A 25 12.80 5.56 -4.33
C LEU A 25 13.36 4.18 -4.66
N LYS A 26 14.63 3.97 -4.34
CA LYS A 26 15.33 2.72 -4.64
C LYS A 26 15.53 1.82 -3.42
N THR A 27 15.41 2.38 -2.23
CA THR A 27 15.69 1.65 -0.99
C THR A 27 14.45 0.99 -0.37
N ILE A 28 13.33 1.07 -1.06
CA ILE A 28 12.07 0.48 -0.61
C ILE A 28 11.94 -0.92 -1.19
N ASP A 29 11.54 -1.86 -0.36
CA ASP A 29 11.35 -3.25 -0.78
C ASP A 29 9.97 -3.50 -1.33
N GLU A 30 8.95 -2.90 -0.73
CA GLU A 30 7.57 -3.19 -1.10
C GLU A 30 6.65 -2.00 -0.83
N PHE A 31 5.65 -1.83 -1.66
CA PHE A 31 4.57 -0.87 -1.44
C PHE A 31 3.33 -1.63 -0.98
N TRP A 32 2.70 -1.16 0.08
CA TRP A 32 1.43 -1.68 0.56
C TRP A 32 0.34 -0.69 0.18
N LEU A 33 -0.55 -1.11 -0.70
CA LEU A 33 -1.64 -0.28 -1.18
C LEU A 33 -2.92 -0.68 -0.48
N ILE A 34 -3.54 0.28 0.21
CA ILE A 34 -4.77 0.04 0.98
C ILE A 34 -5.90 0.85 0.38
N ALA A 35 -6.95 0.18 -0.03
CA ALA A 35 -8.19 0.80 -0.50
C ALA A 35 -9.27 -0.28 -0.56
N ARG A 36 -10.52 0.13 -0.73
CA ARG A 36 -11.64 -0.82 -0.77
C ARG A 36 -11.71 -1.63 -2.06
N ARG A 37 -11.18 -1.10 -3.17
CA ARG A 37 -11.32 -1.71 -4.49
C ARG A 37 -10.03 -2.36 -4.96
N ALA A 38 -9.99 -3.68 -4.87
CA ALA A 38 -8.81 -4.45 -5.24
C ALA A 38 -8.44 -4.30 -6.72
N GLU A 39 -9.43 -4.24 -7.61
CA GLU A 39 -9.18 -4.18 -9.05
C GLU A 39 -8.38 -2.96 -9.47
N ARG A 40 -8.70 -1.81 -8.89
CA ARG A 40 -7.98 -0.57 -9.19
C ARG A 40 -6.54 -0.62 -8.72
N MET A 41 -6.32 -1.23 -7.55
CA MET A 41 -4.96 -1.40 -7.03
C MET A 41 -4.16 -2.39 -7.85
N LYS A 42 -4.79 -3.45 -8.36
CA LYS A 42 -4.14 -4.40 -9.25
C LYS A 42 -3.71 -3.75 -10.55
N GLU A 43 -4.57 -2.91 -11.13
CA GLU A 43 -4.21 -2.14 -12.32
C GLU A 43 -3.03 -1.22 -12.06
N LEU A 44 -3.07 -0.50 -10.95
CA LEU A 44 -1.98 0.39 -10.57
C LEU A 44 -0.68 -0.39 -10.40
N SER A 45 -0.72 -1.54 -9.75
CA SER A 45 0.48 -2.32 -9.48
C SER A 45 1.19 -2.79 -10.75
N LYS A 46 0.46 -2.98 -11.85
CA LYS A 46 1.05 -3.36 -13.13
C LYS A 46 1.98 -2.28 -13.69
N SER A 47 1.76 -1.03 -13.30
CA SER A 47 2.60 0.10 -13.74
C SER A 47 3.74 0.38 -12.78
N MET A 48 3.83 -0.32 -11.67
CA MET A 48 4.83 -0.08 -10.64
C MET A 48 6.02 -1.02 -10.80
N ARG A 49 7.21 -0.52 -10.44
CA ARG A 49 8.47 -1.28 -10.50
C ARG A 49 8.70 -2.12 -9.27
N HIS A 50 8.26 -1.62 -8.11
CA HIS A 50 8.44 -2.30 -6.83
C HIS A 50 7.40 -3.39 -6.64
N ARG A 51 7.69 -4.32 -5.75
CA ARG A 51 6.70 -5.30 -5.31
C ARG A 51 5.57 -4.58 -4.62
N VAL A 52 4.35 -5.06 -4.84
CA VAL A 52 3.15 -4.44 -4.28
C VAL A 52 2.34 -5.48 -3.52
N LYS A 53 1.97 -5.14 -2.31
CA LYS A 53 1.01 -5.91 -1.52
C LYS A 53 -0.32 -5.15 -1.57
N ILE A 54 -1.34 -5.81 -2.06
CA ILE A 54 -2.68 -5.22 -2.17
C ILE A 54 -3.50 -5.63 -0.96
N LEU A 55 -3.98 -4.62 -0.22
CA LEU A 55 -4.80 -4.81 0.97
C LEU A 55 -6.16 -4.17 0.74
N PRO A 56 -7.16 -4.95 0.31
CA PRO A 56 -8.50 -4.42 0.05
C PRO A 56 -9.26 -4.24 1.36
N LEU A 57 -8.90 -3.21 2.09
CA LEU A 57 -9.44 -2.93 3.41
C LEU A 57 -10.09 -1.55 3.45
N ASP A 58 -11.13 -1.42 4.27
CA ASP A 58 -11.77 -0.15 4.58
C ASP A 58 -11.36 0.23 6.01
N LEU A 59 -10.43 1.15 6.14
CA LEU A 59 -9.87 1.53 7.44
C LEU A 59 -10.85 2.35 8.31
N THR A 60 -12.06 2.60 7.82
CA THR A 60 -13.13 3.16 8.66
C THR A 60 -13.85 2.07 9.46
N ARG A 61 -13.57 0.80 9.19
CA ARG A 61 -14.21 -0.35 9.85
C ARG A 61 -13.24 -1.01 10.81
N GLU A 62 -13.68 -1.24 12.04
CA GLU A 62 -12.83 -1.86 13.07
C GLU A 62 -12.30 -3.23 12.66
N ALA A 63 -13.14 -4.05 12.04
CA ALA A 63 -12.73 -5.38 11.60
C ALA A 63 -11.55 -5.31 10.62
N ASP A 64 -11.58 -4.33 9.73
CA ASP A 64 -10.50 -4.16 8.75
C ASP A 64 -9.24 -3.60 9.39
N ILE A 65 -9.39 -2.71 10.38
CA ILE A 65 -8.24 -2.22 11.15
C ILE A 65 -7.56 -3.39 11.87
N ASP A 66 -8.33 -4.30 12.44
CA ASP A 66 -7.79 -5.47 13.12
C ASP A 66 -7.04 -6.38 12.14
N LEU A 67 -7.57 -6.58 10.94
CA LEU A 67 -6.88 -7.34 9.90
C LEU A 67 -5.56 -6.69 9.52
N PHE A 68 -5.53 -5.39 9.39
CA PHE A 68 -4.31 -4.66 9.09
C PHE A 68 -3.27 -4.82 10.20
N ARG A 69 -3.70 -4.76 11.46
CA ARG A 69 -2.80 -5.02 12.59
C ARG A 69 -2.18 -6.41 12.53
N GLU A 70 -2.98 -7.42 12.18
CA GLU A 70 -2.49 -8.79 12.05
C GLU A 70 -1.41 -8.88 10.97
N VAL A 71 -1.63 -8.23 9.84
CA VAL A 71 -0.63 -8.22 8.75
C VAL A 71 0.67 -7.60 9.23
N ILE A 72 0.59 -6.47 9.93
CA ILE A 72 1.77 -5.79 10.46
C ILE A 72 2.49 -6.69 11.47
N GLN A 73 1.76 -7.37 12.34
CA GLN A 73 2.36 -8.24 13.35
C GLN A 73 3.05 -9.45 12.72
N GLU A 74 2.48 -10.00 11.67
CA GLU A 74 3.06 -11.14 10.98
C GLU A 74 4.31 -10.78 10.19
N GLU A 75 4.25 -9.71 9.44
CA GLU A 75 5.32 -9.36 8.51
C GLU A 75 6.36 -8.43 9.09
N ARG A 76 6.04 -7.75 10.17
CA ARG A 76 6.94 -6.83 10.89
C ARG A 76 7.69 -5.87 9.96
N PRO A 77 6.97 -5.12 9.12
CA PRO A 77 7.64 -4.22 8.18
C PRO A 77 8.25 -3.03 8.90
N LYS A 78 9.28 -2.45 8.28
CA LYS A 78 9.75 -1.13 8.67
C LYS A 78 9.00 -0.12 7.80
N VAL A 79 7.97 0.49 8.37
CA VAL A 79 7.18 1.47 7.65
C VAL A 79 7.96 2.77 7.55
N ARG A 80 8.44 3.08 6.35
CA ARG A 80 9.24 4.28 6.11
C ARG A 80 8.38 5.50 5.80
N MET A 81 7.21 5.27 5.26
CA MET A 81 6.29 6.34 4.89
C MET A 81 4.87 5.82 4.97
N LEU A 82 3.98 6.64 5.50
CA LEU A 82 2.55 6.36 5.57
C LEU A 82 1.79 7.55 5.00
N ILE A 83 1.04 7.30 3.95
CA ILE A 83 0.28 8.35 3.26
C ILE A 83 -1.20 8.05 3.29
#